data_7ae20a3bc01214c0309ce29582a65157
#
_entry.id   7ae20a3bc01214c0309ce29582a65157
#
_cell.length_a   1.000
_cell.length_b   1.000
_cell.length_c   1.000
_cell.angle_alpha   90.00
_cell.angle_beta   90.00
_cell.angle_gamma   90.00
#
_symmetry.space_group_name_H-M   'P 1'
#
loop_
_entity.id
_entity.type
_entity.pdbx_description
1 polymer ?
#
loop_
_entity_poly.entity_id
_entity_poly.type
_entity_poly.pdbx_seq_one_letter_code
_entity_poly.pdbx_strand_id
1 'polypeptide(L)' 'MQFTVELDTSGLLCPIPIIKAKRALAAMAGGQVLRVVSTDPGAARDMLALTAKTGDTLLEQTSENKKFIFYLRKA' A
#
# COMPACT_ATOMS: atom_id res chain seq x y z
N MET A 1 6.95 12.06 2.56
CA MET A 1 7.84 11.04 1.98
C MET A 1 7.66 11.00 0.47
N GLN A 2 8.73 10.83 -0.25
CA GLN A 2 8.66 10.74 -1.71
C GLN A 2 8.22 9.34 -2.15
N PHE A 3 7.54 9.27 -3.28
CA PHE A 3 7.08 8.02 -3.83
C PHE A 3 7.21 8.02 -5.36
N THR A 4 7.27 6.81 -5.93
CA THR A 4 7.41 6.62 -7.37
C THR A 4 6.05 6.47 -8.05
N VAL A 5 5.15 5.72 -7.41
CA VAL A 5 3.82 5.41 -7.93
C VAL A 5 2.80 5.69 -6.83
N GLU A 6 1.65 6.26 -7.21
CA GLU A 6 0.55 6.45 -6.28
C GLU A 6 -0.64 5.60 -6.70
N LEU A 7 -1.25 4.94 -5.72
CA LEU A 7 -2.43 4.10 -5.92
C LEU A 7 -3.53 4.57 -4.97
N ASP A 8 -4.59 5.14 -5.52
CA ASP A 8 -5.74 5.59 -4.74
C ASP A 8 -6.81 4.51 -4.76
N THR A 9 -7.05 3.90 -3.61
CA THR A 9 -8.08 2.88 -3.44
C THR A 9 -9.22 3.39 -2.55
N SER A 10 -9.41 4.70 -2.48
CA SER A 10 -10.50 5.30 -1.70
C SER A 10 -11.85 4.73 -2.15
N GLY A 11 -12.69 4.42 -1.17
CA GLY A 11 -14.01 3.85 -1.43
C GLY A 11 -14.03 2.37 -1.71
N LEU A 12 -12.86 1.73 -1.86
CA LEU A 12 -12.78 0.29 -2.08
C LEU A 12 -12.58 -0.44 -0.76
N LEU A 13 -13.20 -1.61 -0.62
CA LEU A 13 -13.13 -2.42 0.59
C LEU A 13 -12.25 -3.64 0.35
N CYS A 14 -11.74 -4.19 1.47
CA CYS A 14 -10.97 -5.45 1.46
C CYS A 14 -11.73 -6.53 0.68
N PRO A 15 -11.06 -7.31 -0.20
CA PRO A 15 -9.61 -7.35 -0.39
C PRO A 15 -9.10 -6.50 -1.56
N ILE A 16 -9.91 -5.61 -2.12
CA ILE A 16 -9.56 -4.90 -3.36
C ILE A 16 -8.30 -4.04 -3.23
N PRO A 17 -8.12 -3.21 -2.15
CA PRO A 17 -6.89 -2.43 -2.02
C PRO A 17 -5.63 -3.29 -2.04
N ILE A 18 -5.67 -4.45 -1.40
CA ILE A 18 -4.54 -5.37 -1.33
C ILE A 18 -4.22 -5.96 -2.71
N ILE A 19 -5.25 -6.36 -3.44
CA ILE A 19 -5.06 -6.92 -4.78
C ILE A 19 -4.43 -5.87 -5.70
N LYS A 20 -4.91 -4.63 -5.64
CA LYS A 20 -4.36 -3.54 -6.45
C LYS A 20 -2.93 -3.21 -6.06
N ALA A 21 -2.63 -3.16 -4.75
CA ALA A 21 -1.29 -2.90 -4.25
C ALA A 21 -0.31 -3.99 -4.71
N LYS A 22 -0.72 -5.24 -4.62
CA LYS A 22 0.11 -6.37 -5.06
C LYS A 22 0.45 -6.26 -6.54
N ARG A 23 -0.53 -5.92 -7.38
CA ARG A 23 -0.31 -5.75 -8.81
C ARG A 23 0.62 -4.59 -9.11
N ALA A 24 0.45 -3.46 -8.41
CA ALA A 24 1.30 -2.30 -8.59
C ALA A 24 2.74 -2.62 -8.21
N LEU A 25 2.95 -3.28 -7.07
CA LEU A 25 4.29 -3.68 -6.63
C LEU A 25 4.94 -4.64 -7.62
N ALA A 26 4.18 -5.57 -8.19
CA ALA A 26 4.72 -6.53 -9.15
C ALA A 26 5.25 -5.84 -10.42
N ALA A 27 4.69 -4.70 -10.77
CA ALA A 27 5.10 -3.95 -11.96
C ALA A 27 6.22 -2.95 -11.67
N MET A 28 6.64 -2.81 -10.40
CA MET A 28 7.64 -1.83 -9.99
C MET A 28 9.03 -2.46 -9.94
N ALA A 29 10.04 -1.60 -10.08
CA ALA A 29 11.44 -2.01 -9.93
C ALA A 29 11.85 -1.96 -8.45
N GLY A 30 12.86 -2.76 -8.09
CA GLY A 30 13.37 -2.78 -6.71
C GLY A 30 13.79 -1.40 -6.24
N GLY A 31 13.45 -1.07 -5.00
CA GLY A 31 13.76 0.22 -4.41
C GLY A 31 12.73 1.31 -4.65
N GLN A 32 11.81 1.11 -5.60
CA GLN A 32 10.75 2.10 -5.84
C GLN A 32 9.72 2.08 -4.71
N VAL A 33 9.06 3.21 -4.50
CA VAL A 33 8.10 3.39 -3.41
C VAL A 33 6.71 3.57 -3.98
N LEU A 34 5.76 2.80 -3.44
CA LEU A 34 4.34 2.88 -3.76
C LEU A 34 3.62 3.58 -2.61
N ARG A 35 2.87 4.63 -2.93
CA ARG A 35 1.98 5.29 -1.97
C ARG A 35 0.57 4.77 -2.20
N VAL A 36 0.00 4.11 -1.21
CA VAL A 36 -1.36 3.59 -1.28
C VAL A 36 -2.26 4.40 -0.36
N VAL A 37 -3.38 4.87 -0.90
CA VAL A 37 -4.42 5.55 -0.11
C VAL A 37 -5.63 4.63 -0.03
N SER A 38 -6.14 4.40 1.18
CA SER A 38 -7.29 3.53 1.41
C SER A 38 -8.23 4.17 2.42
N THR A 39 -9.52 3.88 2.31
CA THR A 39 -10.51 4.26 3.31
C THR A 39 -11.00 3.06 4.12
N ASP A 40 -10.48 1.86 3.85
CA ASP A 40 -10.85 0.64 4.56
C ASP A 40 -10.12 0.55 5.90
N PRO A 41 -10.84 0.47 7.03
CA PRO A 41 -10.20 0.37 8.35
C PRO A 41 -9.31 -0.87 8.51
N GLY A 42 -9.53 -1.93 7.74
CA GLY A 42 -8.72 -3.14 7.78
C GLY A 42 -7.43 -3.06 6.96
N ALA A 43 -7.20 -1.97 6.24
CA ALA A 43 -6.09 -1.86 5.30
C ALA A 43 -4.72 -1.98 5.97
N ALA A 44 -4.56 -1.46 7.18
CA ALA A 44 -3.26 -1.52 7.88
C ALA A 44 -2.81 -2.95 8.11
N ARG A 45 -3.71 -3.80 8.61
CA ARG A 45 -3.42 -5.20 8.84
C ARG A 45 -3.11 -5.92 7.53
N ASP A 46 -3.90 -5.63 6.50
CA ASP A 46 -3.76 -6.29 5.22
C ASP A 46 -2.46 -5.90 4.52
N MET A 47 -2.05 -4.62 4.61
CA MET A 47 -0.78 -4.17 4.03
C MET A 47 0.41 -4.81 4.74
N LEU A 48 0.33 -4.96 6.06
CA LEU A 48 1.38 -5.61 6.83
C LEU A 48 1.50 -7.09 6.42
N ALA A 49 0.38 -7.78 6.25
CA ALA A 49 0.36 -9.17 5.81
C ALA A 49 0.90 -9.30 4.38
N LEU A 50 0.56 -8.36 3.50
CA LEU A 50 1.03 -8.37 2.12
C LEU A 50 2.55 -8.25 2.07
N THR A 51 3.13 -7.28 2.77
CA THR A 51 4.57 -7.06 2.75
C THR A 51 5.32 -8.22 3.37
N ALA A 52 4.75 -8.88 4.37
CA ALA A 52 5.34 -10.08 4.96
C ALA A 52 5.43 -11.22 3.95
N LYS A 53 4.45 -11.33 3.05
CA LYS A 53 4.44 -12.38 2.01
C LYS A 53 5.34 -12.07 0.83
N THR A 54 5.36 -10.81 0.40
CA THR A 54 6.08 -10.43 -0.82
C THR A 54 7.54 -10.08 -0.58
N GLY A 55 7.91 -9.81 0.67
CA GLY A 55 9.26 -9.34 1.00
C GLY A 55 9.44 -7.85 0.80
N ASP A 56 8.41 -7.13 0.38
CA ASP A 56 8.46 -5.68 0.28
C ASP A 56 8.41 -5.07 1.67
N THR A 57 8.77 -3.79 1.79
CA THR A 57 8.88 -3.13 3.09
C THR A 57 7.78 -2.08 3.26
N LEU A 58 7.06 -2.16 4.37
CA LEU A 58 6.14 -1.09 4.77
C LEU A 58 6.97 -0.02 5.48
N LEU A 59 7.23 1.09 4.78
CA LEU A 59 8.10 2.17 5.28
C LEU A 59 7.38 3.04 6.29
N GLU A 60 6.12 3.37 6.03
CA GLU A 60 5.38 4.31 6.86
C GLU A 60 3.89 4.09 6.65
N GLN A 61 3.12 4.31 7.70
CA GLN A 61 1.67 4.37 7.59
C GLN A 61 1.16 5.52 8.43
N THR A 62 0.20 6.26 7.88
CA THR A 62 -0.43 7.38 8.56
C THR A 62 -1.93 7.33 8.34
N SER A 63 -2.67 8.07 9.17
CA SER A 63 -4.10 8.24 8.95
C SER A 63 -4.43 9.72 9.03
N GLU A 64 -5.31 10.19 8.14
CA GLU A 64 -5.68 11.58 8.02
C GLU A 64 -7.06 11.66 7.38
N ASN A 65 -7.99 12.37 8.03
CA ASN A 65 -9.35 12.59 7.50
C ASN A 65 -10.03 11.28 7.06
N LYS A 66 -9.95 10.25 7.91
CA LYS A 66 -10.53 8.92 7.65
C LYS A 66 -9.90 8.20 6.46
N LYS A 67 -8.75 8.66 6.00
CA LYS A 67 -7.96 7.98 4.99
C LYS A 67 -6.71 7.40 5.63
N PHE A 68 -6.30 6.23 5.14
CA PHE A 68 -5.10 5.54 5.60
C PHE A 68 -4.10 5.58 4.45
N ILE A 69 -2.89 6.01 4.73
CA ILE A 69 -1.85 6.20 3.72
C ILE A 69 -0.66 5.30 4.07
N PHE A 70 -0.24 4.52 3.09
CA PHE A 70 0.84 3.55 3.26
C PHE A 70 1.94 3.80 2.23
N TYR A 71 3.18 3.75 2.67
CA TYR A 71 4.34 3.82 1.79
C TYR A 71 5.04 2.46 1.80
N LEU A 72 5.04 1.79 0.66
CA LEU A 72 5.62 0.47 0.50
C LEU A 72 6.80 0.54 -0.45
N ARG A 73 7.95 -0.02 -0.03
CA ARG A 73 9.13 -0.08 -0.90
C ARG A 73 9.23 -1.46 -1.53
N LYS A 74 9.38 -1.48 -2.84
CA LYS A 74 9.57 -2.73 -3.60
C LYS A 74 10.91 -3.36 -3.25
N ALA A 75 10.88 -4.64 -2.97
CA ALA A 75 12.07 -5.42 -2.66
C ALA A 75 13.02 -5.56 -3.85
#